data_a07e73d8793b168a512ab34174d8c376
#
_entry.id   a07e73d8793b168a512ab34174d8c376
#
_cell.length_a   1.000
_cell.length_b   1.000
_cell.length_c   1.000
_cell.angle_alpha   90.00
_cell.angle_beta   90.00
_cell.angle_gamma   90.00
#
_symmetry.space_group_name_H-M   'P 1'
#
loop_
_entity.id
_entity.type
_entity.pdbx_description
1 polymer ?
#
loop_
_entity_poly.entity_id
_entity_poly.type
_entity_poly.pdbx_seq_one_letter_code
_entity_poly.pdbx_strand_id
1 'polypeptide(L)'
;MGKRDCPKRGGSILLTTVVSFIVVLGVLVFFHEFGHFMVAKWAGVRVEEFAIGMGPKVVGTKHGETLYSISAFPLGGFCKLTGEMPLDDEADEEEKEIYREAKANNNCFWQKSVWKRIAVVVMGPIMNFLLAALLFALIFSLYGQPVDTQDGAVIG
;
A
#
# COMPACT_ATOMS: atom_id res chain seq x y z
N MET A 1 -43.89 29.38 20.26
CA MET A 1 -42.92 29.66 19.19
C MET A 1 -41.70 28.76 19.41
N GLY A 2 -41.79 27.53 18.88
CA GLY A 2 -40.80 26.49 19.11
C GLY A 2 -39.61 26.68 18.14
N LYS A 3 -38.42 26.87 18.68
CA LYS A 3 -37.17 26.76 17.92
C LYS A 3 -37.01 25.31 17.46
N ARG A 4 -37.13 25.06 16.19
CA ARG A 4 -36.70 23.79 15.57
C ARG A 4 -35.18 23.80 15.49
N ASP A 5 -34.53 23.09 16.41
CA ASP A 5 -33.12 22.84 16.34
C ASP A 5 -32.85 22.01 15.09
N CYS A 6 -32.23 22.63 14.08
CA CYS A 6 -31.67 21.91 12.93
C CYS A 6 -30.55 20.99 13.42
N PRO A 7 -30.61 19.67 13.19
CA PRO A 7 -29.54 18.79 13.60
C PRO A 7 -28.27 19.13 12.84
N LYS A 8 -27.15 19.27 13.57
CA LYS A 8 -25.78 19.47 13.04
C LYS A 8 -25.30 18.25 12.24
N ARG A 9 -25.95 17.91 11.13
CA ARG A 9 -25.62 16.77 10.26
C ARG A 9 -24.32 16.98 9.45
N GLY A 10 -23.88 18.19 9.22
CA GLY A 10 -22.72 18.46 8.35
C GLY A 10 -21.39 17.95 8.90
N GLY A 11 -21.15 18.07 10.20
CA GLY A 11 -19.88 17.67 10.82
C GLY A 11 -19.65 16.15 10.85
N SER A 12 -20.72 15.38 11.07
CA SER A 12 -20.61 13.91 11.09
C SER A 12 -20.36 13.33 9.70
N ILE A 13 -21.00 13.89 8.66
CA ILE A 13 -20.78 13.45 7.27
C ILE A 13 -19.36 13.75 6.83
N LEU A 14 -18.84 14.94 7.10
CA LEU A 14 -17.46 15.30 6.77
C LEU A 14 -16.46 14.37 7.47
N LEU A 15 -16.62 14.13 8.76
CA LEU A 15 -15.76 13.22 9.51
C LEU A 15 -15.78 11.80 8.95
N THR A 16 -16.98 11.26 8.68
CA THR A 16 -17.12 9.92 8.09
C THR A 16 -16.43 9.84 6.73
N THR A 17 -16.62 10.86 5.88
CA THR A 17 -15.98 10.92 4.55
C THR A 17 -14.46 10.93 4.66
N VAL A 18 -13.89 11.75 5.54
CA VAL A 18 -12.43 11.83 5.73
C VAL A 18 -11.87 10.52 6.28
N VAL A 19 -12.53 9.93 7.28
CA VAL A 19 -12.08 8.65 7.86
C VAL A 19 -12.16 7.53 6.82
N SER A 20 -13.25 7.45 6.06
CA SER A 20 -13.40 6.44 5.00
C SER A 20 -12.34 6.61 3.91
N PHE A 21 -12.05 7.83 3.51
CA PHE A 21 -11.00 8.13 2.53
C PHE A 21 -9.63 7.66 3.02
N ILE A 22 -9.26 7.96 4.27
CA ILE A 22 -7.99 7.56 4.87
C ILE A 22 -7.88 6.02 4.93
N VAL A 23 -8.95 5.34 5.34
CA VAL A 23 -8.96 3.87 5.41
C VAL A 23 -8.79 3.25 4.02
N VAL A 24 -9.56 3.70 3.04
CA VAL A 24 -9.48 3.17 1.66
C VAL A 24 -8.10 3.41 1.07
N LEU A 25 -7.59 4.65 1.20
CA LEU A 25 -6.26 4.99 0.70
C LEU A 25 -5.17 4.16 1.39
N GLY A 26 -5.25 4.00 2.71
CA GLY A 26 -4.29 3.19 3.48
C GLY A 26 -4.26 1.73 3.03
N VAL A 27 -5.43 1.14 2.78
CA VAL A 27 -5.55 -0.24 2.27
C VAL A 27 -4.95 -0.35 0.87
N LEU A 28 -5.27 0.58 -0.04
CA LEU A 28 -4.71 0.59 -1.40
C LEU A 28 -3.19 0.71 -1.40
N VAL A 29 -2.65 1.62 -0.61
CA VAL A 29 -1.20 1.81 -0.49
C VAL A 29 -0.54 0.59 0.13
N PHE A 30 -1.12 0.02 1.19
CA PHE A 30 -0.57 -1.19 1.80
C PHE A 30 -0.43 -2.33 0.79
N PHE A 31 -1.48 -2.63 0.03
CA PHE A 31 -1.41 -3.71 -0.97
C PHE A 31 -0.45 -3.39 -2.11
N HIS A 32 -0.34 -2.11 -2.50
CA HIS A 32 0.63 -1.65 -3.49
C HIS A 32 2.07 -1.93 -3.04
N GLU A 33 2.45 -1.45 -1.86
CA GLU A 33 3.79 -1.64 -1.29
C GLU A 33 4.07 -3.12 -1.00
N PHE A 34 3.06 -3.86 -0.55
CA PHE A 34 3.15 -5.30 -0.31
C PHE A 34 3.46 -6.08 -1.60
N GLY A 35 2.95 -5.61 -2.75
CA GLY A 35 3.30 -6.16 -4.06
C GLY A 35 4.79 -6.02 -4.37
N HIS A 36 5.36 -4.84 -4.21
CA HIS A 36 6.79 -4.59 -4.36
C HIS A 36 7.61 -5.47 -3.41
N PHE A 37 7.22 -5.49 -2.14
CA PHE A 37 7.89 -6.27 -1.10
C PHE A 37 7.96 -7.76 -1.44
N MET A 38 6.83 -8.38 -1.78
CA MET A 38 6.77 -9.82 -2.08
C MET A 38 7.69 -10.19 -3.25
N VAL A 39 7.62 -9.43 -4.34
CA VAL A 39 8.40 -9.74 -5.54
C VAL A 39 9.87 -9.39 -5.35
N ALA A 40 10.21 -8.34 -4.59
CA ALA A 40 11.58 -8.03 -4.22
C ALA A 40 12.23 -9.18 -3.43
N LYS A 41 11.55 -9.71 -2.42
CA LYS A 41 12.00 -10.89 -1.67
C LYS A 41 12.15 -12.12 -2.55
N TRP A 42 11.18 -12.41 -3.41
CA TRP A 42 11.27 -13.53 -4.36
C TRP A 42 12.42 -13.35 -5.37
N ALA A 43 12.68 -12.13 -5.83
CA ALA A 43 13.78 -11.82 -6.73
C ALA A 43 15.16 -11.91 -6.04
N GLY A 44 15.20 -12.04 -4.72
CA GLY A 44 16.41 -12.04 -3.90
C GLY A 44 17.01 -10.64 -3.73
N VAL A 45 16.17 -9.61 -3.77
CA VAL A 45 16.57 -8.23 -3.42
C VAL A 45 16.45 -8.06 -1.92
N ARG A 46 17.45 -7.46 -1.29
CA ARG A 46 17.39 -7.09 0.13
C ARG A 46 16.40 -5.96 0.32
N VAL A 47 15.42 -6.17 1.20
CA VAL A 47 14.46 -5.14 1.61
C VAL A 47 14.90 -4.61 2.96
N GLU A 48 15.31 -3.34 3.01
CA GLU A 48 15.77 -2.68 4.24
C GLU A 48 14.60 -2.32 5.14
N GLU A 49 13.57 -1.71 4.57
CA GLU A 49 12.42 -1.26 5.31
C GLU A 49 11.13 -1.45 4.52
N PHE A 50 10.10 -1.92 5.20
CA PHE A 50 8.71 -1.95 4.74
C PHE A 50 7.88 -1.09 5.70
N ALA A 51 7.46 0.08 5.24
CA ALA A 51 6.77 1.06 6.05
C ALA A 51 5.33 1.28 5.60
N ILE A 52 4.41 1.31 6.56
CA ILE A 52 3.03 1.73 6.37
C ILE A 52 2.88 3.14 6.93
N GLY A 53 2.45 4.06 6.09
CA GLY A 53 2.36 5.47 6.44
C GLY A 53 3.64 6.24 6.13
N MET A 54 3.57 7.55 6.33
CA MET A 54 4.68 8.49 6.17
C MET A 54 4.93 9.30 7.45
N GLY A 55 6.11 9.92 7.55
CA GLY A 55 6.50 10.74 8.69
C GLY A 55 7.26 9.99 9.77
N PRO A 56 7.23 10.47 11.02
CA PRO A 56 7.99 9.87 12.11
C PRO A 56 7.48 8.45 12.42
N LYS A 57 8.41 7.52 12.65
CA LYS A 57 8.12 6.14 13.01
C LYS A 57 7.50 6.09 14.40
N VAL A 58 6.33 5.48 14.53
CA VAL A 58 5.64 5.28 15.82
C VAL A 58 6.01 3.92 16.41
N VAL A 59 6.00 2.88 15.57
CA VAL A 59 6.35 1.52 15.95
C VAL A 59 7.20 0.92 14.84
N GLY A 60 8.25 0.21 15.21
CA GLY A 60 9.09 -0.54 14.29
C GLY A 60 9.59 -1.83 14.92
N THR A 61 9.59 -2.91 14.13
CA THR A 61 10.12 -4.21 14.53
C THR A 61 11.01 -4.76 13.44
N LYS A 62 12.27 -5.06 13.78
CA LYS A 62 13.21 -5.69 12.85
C LYS A 62 13.00 -7.20 12.86
N HIS A 63 12.71 -7.76 11.70
CA HIS A 63 12.60 -9.21 11.52
C HIS A 63 13.55 -9.64 10.38
N GLY A 64 14.60 -10.37 10.76
CA GLY A 64 15.69 -10.69 9.83
C GLY A 64 16.42 -9.42 9.37
N GLU A 65 16.49 -9.24 8.06
CA GLU A 65 17.15 -8.08 7.43
C GLU A 65 16.21 -6.88 7.20
N THR A 66 14.91 -7.04 7.43
CA THR A 66 13.87 -6.05 7.11
C THR A 66 13.32 -5.41 8.38
N LEU A 67 13.26 -4.08 8.40
CA LEU A 67 12.55 -3.29 9.39
C LEU A 67 11.10 -3.10 8.94
N TYR A 68 10.16 -3.59 9.73
CA TYR A 68 8.73 -3.34 9.53
C TYR A 68 8.33 -2.17 10.40
N SER A 69 7.83 -1.09 9.82
CA SER A 69 7.51 0.12 10.55
C SER A 69 6.10 0.65 10.25
N ILE A 70 5.51 1.32 11.24
CA ILE A 70 4.26 2.06 11.10
C ILE A 70 4.57 3.51 11.47
N SER A 71 4.27 4.41 10.54
CA SER A 71 4.50 5.84 10.70
C SER A 71 3.23 6.58 11.13
N ALA A 72 3.40 7.82 11.63
CA ALA A 72 2.34 8.59 12.27
C ALA A 72 1.18 8.98 11.33
N PHE A 73 1.47 9.21 10.05
CA PHE A 73 0.46 9.60 9.08
C PHE A 73 0.09 8.41 8.20
N PRO A 74 -1.17 7.92 8.24
CA PRO A 74 -1.61 6.76 7.46
C PRO A 74 -1.83 7.09 5.97
N LEU A 75 -1.09 8.06 5.46
CA LEU A 75 -1.12 8.51 4.08
C LEU A 75 0.16 8.08 3.40
N GLY A 76 0.10 6.99 2.63
CA GLY A 76 1.27 6.47 1.93
C GLY A 76 1.91 5.26 2.61
N GLY A 77 3.06 4.90 2.10
CA GLY A 77 3.94 3.84 2.56
C GLY A 77 5.17 3.81 1.67
N PHE A 78 6.12 2.96 1.99
CA PHE A 78 7.27 2.72 1.12
C PHE A 78 7.92 1.36 1.41
N CYS A 79 8.55 0.83 0.38
CA CYS A 79 9.36 -0.37 0.45
C CYS A 79 10.79 0.00 0.03
N LYS A 80 11.71 0.19 1.00
CA LYS A 80 13.11 0.56 0.71
C LYS A 80 13.90 -0.66 0.27
N LEU A 81 14.33 -0.67 -0.99
CA LEU A 81 15.15 -1.73 -1.57
C LEU A 81 16.61 -1.32 -1.61
N THR A 82 17.51 -2.19 -1.13
CA THR A 82 18.94 -1.90 -1.20
C THR A 82 19.40 -1.77 -2.66
N GLY A 83 20.02 -0.63 -2.98
CA GLY A 83 20.52 -0.36 -4.31
C GLY A 83 19.47 0.06 -5.33
N GLU A 84 18.31 0.51 -4.91
CA GLU A 84 17.33 1.17 -5.78
C GLU A 84 17.82 2.57 -6.18
N MET A 85 18.34 3.29 -5.21
CA MET A 85 19.02 4.56 -5.42
C MET A 85 20.53 4.42 -5.16
N PRO A 86 21.38 5.27 -5.76
CA PRO A 86 22.78 5.35 -5.39
C PRO A 86 22.91 5.62 -3.89
N LEU A 87 23.94 5.06 -3.27
CA LEU A 87 24.25 5.36 -1.89
C LEU A 87 24.59 6.83 -1.76
N ASP A 88 24.02 7.52 -0.77
CA ASP A 88 24.33 8.91 -0.50
C ASP A 88 25.76 9.02 0.08
N ASP A 89 26.48 10.05 -0.30
CA ASP A 89 27.82 10.32 0.25
C ASP A 89 27.77 10.62 1.76
N GLU A 90 26.63 11.14 2.23
CA GLU A 90 26.36 11.44 3.64
C GLU A 90 25.77 10.25 4.43
N ALA A 91 25.58 9.08 3.78
CA ALA A 91 25.06 7.89 4.44
C ALA A 91 25.91 7.51 5.66
N ASP A 92 25.26 7.04 6.71
CA ASP A 92 25.98 6.58 7.89
C ASP A 92 26.75 5.26 7.65
N GLU A 93 27.61 4.88 8.58
CA GLU A 93 28.45 3.69 8.41
C GLU A 93 27.61 2.40 8.44
N GLU A 94 26.48 2.37 9.15
CA GLU A 94 25.56 1.22 9.17
C GLU A 94 24.93 1.02 7.79
N GLU A 95 24.46 2.07 7.14
CA GLU A 95 23.88 2.02 5.80
C GLU A 95 24.92 1.62 4.74
N LYS A 96 26.14 2.13 4.85
CA LYS A 96 27.27 1.74 3.98
C LYS A 96 27.62 0.26 4.14
N GLU A 97 27.59 -0.26 5.36
CA GLU A 97 27.88 -1.68 5.63
C GLU A 97 26.78 -2.58 5.05
N ILE A 98 25.51 -2.22 5.29
CA ILE A 98 24.35 -2.90 4.69
C ILE A 98 24.46 -2.97 3.17
N TYR A 99 24.83 -1.85 2.54
CA TYR A 99 24.98 -1.79 1.09
C TYR A 99 26.15 -2.67 0.60
N ARG A 100 27.32 -2.64 1.28
CA ARG A 100 28.49 -3.47 0.95
C ARG A 100 28.15 -4.95 1.05
N GLU A 101 27.48 -5.36 2.12
CA GLU A 101 27.02 -6.73 2.34
C GLU A 101 26.05 -7.20 1.24
N ALA A 102 25.03 -6.39 0.94
CA ALA A 102 24.06 -6.70 -0.10
C ALA A 102 24.71 -6.78 -1.49
N LYS A 103 25.68 -5.89 -1.77
CA LYS A 103 26.45 -5.90 -3.01
C LYS A 103 27.30 -7.17 -3.14
N ALA A 104 27.97 -7.58 -2.07
CA ALA A 104 28.80 -8.80 -2.05
C ALA A 104 27.97 -10.07 -2.27
N ASN A 105 26.74 -10.10 -1.70
CA ASN A 105 25.82 -11.22 -1.82
C ASN A 105 24.94 -11.16 -3.09
N ASN A 106 25.16 -10.20 -3.98
CA ASN A 106 24.37 -9.99 -5.18
C ASN A 106 22.88 -9.72 -4.90
N ASN A 107 22.58 -9.01 -3.79
CA ASN A 107 21.23 -8.72 -3.31
C ASN A 107 20.77 -7.28 -3.52
N CYS A 108 21.58 -6.45 -4.23
CA CYS A 108 21.14 -5.12 -4.63
C CYS A 108 20.15 -5.17 -5.79
N PHE A 109 19.18 -4.26 -5.80
CA PHE A 109 18.16 -4.14 -6.85
C PHE A 109 18.78 -3.99 -8.25
N TRP A 110 19.78 -3.13 -8.42
CA TRP A 110 20.41 -2.90 -9.71
C TRP A 110 21.21 -4.12 -10.25
N GLN A 111 21.64 -5.04 -9.37
CA GLN A 111 22.33 -6.28 -9.75
C GLN A 111 21.39 -7.33 -10.33
N LYS A 112 20.09 -7.18 -10.13
CA LYS A 112 19.11 -8.16 -10.65
C LYS A 112 18.85 -7.95 -12.13
N SER A 113 18.47 -9.03 -12.80
CA SER A 113 18.10 -8.96 -14.22
C SER A 113 16.99 -7.94 -14.45
N VAL A 114 16.95 -7.35 -15.65
CA VAL A 114 15.97 -6.33 -16.02
C VAL A 114 14.53 -6.85 -15.81
N TRP A 115 14.25 -8.11 -16.13
CA TRP A 115 12.95 -8.72 -15.95
C TRP A 115 12.51 -8.79 -14.48
N LYS A 116 13.45 -9.13 -13.58
CA LYS A 116 13.17 -9.11 -12.14
C LYS A 116 12.88 -7.71 -11.63
N ARG A 117 13.62 -6.71 -12.09
CA ARG A 117 13.39 -5.31 -11.73
C ARG A 117 12.03 -4.81 -12.23
N ILE A 118 11.67 -5.12 -13.48
CA ILE A 118 10.35 -4.81 -14.04
C ILE A 118 9.25 -5.50 -13.22
N ALA A 119 9.42 -6.79 -12.89
CA ALA A 119 8.45 -7.52 -12.09
C ALA A 119 8.22 -6.87 -10.71
N VAL A 120 9.29 -6.44 -10.03
CA VAL A 120 9.18 -5.71 -8.76
C VAL A 120 8.36 -4.43 -8.93
N VAL A 121 8.70 -3.59 -9.92
CA VAL A 121 8.03 -2.29 -10.13
C VAL A 121 6.56 -2.45 -10.53
N VAL A 122 6.25 -3.40 -11.42
CA VAL A 122 4.88 -3.59 -11.94
C VAL A 122 3.95 -4.27 -10.92
N MET A 123 4.51 -5.01 -9.96
CA MET A 123 3.69 -5.76 -9.00
C MET A 123 2.89 -4.85 -8.06
N GLY A 124 3.35 -3.64 -7.74
CA GLY A 124 2.57 -2.68 -6.96
C GLY A 124 1.20 -2.40 -7.58
N PRO A 125 1.14 -1.84 -8.78
CA PRO A 125 -0.13 -1.64 -9.51
C PRO A 125 -0.94 -2.93 -9.68
N ILE A 126 -0.30 -4.07 -10.01
CA ILE A 126 -0.99 -5.35 -10.18
C ILE A 126 -1.73 -5.75 -8.90
N MET A 127 -1.11 -5.59 -7.74
CA MET A 127 -1.76 -5.90 -6.45
C MET A 127 -3.01 -5.06 -6.22
N ASN A 128 -3.03 -3.80 -6.63
CA ASN A 128 -4.23 -2.97 -6.54
C ASN A 128 -5.35 -3.47 -7.48
N PHE A 129 -5.02 -3.93 -8.69
CA PHE A 129 -6.00 -4.55 -9.59
C PHE A 129 -6.53 -5.87 -9.02
N LEU A 130 -5.68 -6.70 -8.43
CA LEU A 130 -6.09 -7.94 -7.77
C LEU A 130 -7.00 -7.66 -6.57
N LEU A 131 -6.67 -6.64 -5.77
CA LEU A 131 -7.51 -6.19 -4.66
C LEU A 131 -8.87 -5.72 -5.16
N ALA A 132 -8.92 -4.91 -6.21
CA ALA A 132 -10.17 -4.44 -6.81
C ALA A 132 -11.01 -5.62 -7.30
N ALA A 133 -10.42 -6.55 -8.03
CA ALA A 133 -11.12 -7.75 -8.52
C ALA A 133 -11.68 -8.60 -7.36
N LEU A 134 -10.89 -8.78 -6.29
CA LEU A 134 -11.32 -9.49 -5.08
C LEU A 134 -12.51 -8.80 -4.41
N LEU A 135 -12.44 -7.47 -4.24
CA LEU A 135 -13.51 -6.69 -3.63
C LEU A 135 -14.80 -6.74 -4.47
N PHE A 136 -14.70 -6.63 -5.79
CA PHE A 136 -15.85 -6.78 -6.67
C PHE A 136 -16.47 -8.18 -6.57
N ALA A 137 -15.65 -9.23 -6.62
CA ALA A 137 -16.16 -10.60 -6.46
C ALA A 137 -16.85 -10.80 -5.12
N LEU A 138 -16.33 -10.24 -4.05
CA LEU A 138 -16.90 -10.32 -2.72
C LEU A 138 -18.23 -9.55 -2.62
N ILE A 139 -18.30 -8.35 -3.19
CA ILE A 139 -19.52 -7.54 -3.22
C ILE A 139 -20.61 -8.27 -4.00
N PHE A 140 -20.31 -8.78 -5.21
CA PHE A 140 -21.28 -9.51 -6.01
C PHE A 140 -21.72 -10.82 -5.36
N SER A 141 -20.85 -11.49 -4.62
CA SER A 141 -21.20 -12.71 -3.89
C SER A 141 -22.13 -12.45 -2.71
N LEU A 142 -21.95 -11.31 -2.02
CA LEU A 142 -22.73 -10.99 -0.81
C LEU A 142 -24.06 -10.27 -1.12
N TYR A 143 -24.05 -9.40 -2.12
CA TYR A 143 -25.22 -8.54 -2.42
C TYR A 143 -25.96 -8.92 -3.71
N GLY A 144 -25.40 -9.84 -4.50
CA GLY A 144 -25.94 -10.16 -5.81
C GLY A 144 -25.71 -9.06 -6.85
N GLN A 145 -26.15 -9.30 -8.08
CA GLN A 145 -26.17 -8.26 -9.11
C GLN A 145 -27.45 -7.46 -9.01
N PRO A 146 -27.40 -6.12 -9.14
CA PRO A 146 -28.62 -5.34 -9.35
C PRO A 146 -29.23 -5.81 -10.70
N VAL A 147 -30.31 -6.55 -10.62
CA VAL A 147 -31.12 -6.88 -11.80
C VAL A 147 -31.98 -5.65 -12.06
N ASP A 148 -31.73 -4.95 -13.15
CA ASP A 148 -32.68 -3.97 -13.68
C ASP A 148 -33.94 -4.77 -14.07
N THR A 149 -34.88 -4.84 -13.14
CA THR A 149 -36.25 -5.18 -13.49
C THR A 149 -36.76 -4.00 -14.32
N GLN A 150 -36.60 -4.09 -15.63
CA GLN A 150 -37.44 -3.31 -16.52
C GLN A 150 -38.87 -3.83 -16.28
N ASP A 151 -39.57 -3.15 -15.41
CA ASP A 151 -41.02 -3.29 -15.32
C ASP A 151 -41.56 -2.90 -16.69
N GLY A 152 -41.73 -3.92 -17.53
CA GLY A 152 -42.48 -3.77 -18.76
C GLY A 152 -43.83 -3.27 -18.37
N ALA A 153 -44.18 -2.05 -18.77
CA ALA A 153 -45.50 -1.52 -18.64
C ALA A 153 -46.48 -2.53 -19.27
N VAL A 154 -47.18 -3.26 -18.45
CA VAL A 154 -48.32 -4.06 -18.88
C VAL A 154 -49.41 -3.08 -19.24
N ILE A 155 -49.54 -2.74 -20.51
CA ILE A 155 -50.69 -2.05 -21.06
C ILE A 155 -51.79 -3.11 -21.17
N GLY A 156 -52.76 -3.03 -20.20
CA GLY A 156 -54.00 -3.77 -20.26
C GLY A 156 -55.05 -3.04 -21.09
#